data_37f75aa6b0b00e9c8f02bb6076f2ca7b
#
_entry.id   37f75aa6b0b00e9c8f02bb6076f2ca7b
#
_cell.length_a   1.000
_cell.length_b   1.000
_cell.length_c   1.000
_cell.angle_alpha   90.00
_cell.angle_beta   90.00
_cell.angle_gamma   90.00
#
_symmetry.space_group_name_H-M   'P 1'
#
loop_
_entity.id
_entity.type
_entity.pdbx_description
1 polymer ?
#
loop_
_entity_poly.entity_id
_entity_poly.type
_entity_poly.pdbx_seq_one_letter_code
_entity_poly.pdbx_strand_id
1 'polypeptide(L)'
;MLYNKTIPYHANAIHFLILLLSIGCLLIFNTSCKKSMVDVRDEDKPNQPLQLPHGKPIGEITTMTIGEAGGTLISRDGVLKIEIPAGALTKTITVSVQEVENVLKNRGKSFRILPANMVLKKPINLIYDYGNLHLDGLNPDFLFLTYQDKAGYFFSANRTKGRQQTQTLFVQTTHFGDWNFYARYDLYYPNHTLVNGELRLTEDEEAIIGVRATLVDNYDTEYGQMLKQETTASQMLQKAVWDYSPKKGLINNNQANASITYKTSTKVGVPERVYIETTVKGDLAVDNLGNKLKNIQLTQAIVINKNGYFILSENGVDMASNDFGGQFIPALGPEIVANFPNGYNLSCFIYGKTGRFPYNQHGVDDSAVITLSKHNQGGMFVFRSTDCEKREGLTFSKGSFNMKTIATKSGEYFEGDFT
;
A
#
# COMPACT_ATOMS: atom_id res chain seq x y z
N MET A 1 -44.17 49.51 64.01
CA MET A 1 -44.57 48.12 63.84
C MET A 1 -43.63 47.49 62.74
N LEU A 2 -42.60 46.85 63.22
CA LEU A 2 -41.56 46.24 62.33
C LEU A 2 -41.98 44.80 61.96
N TYR A 3 -42.12 44.50 60.71
CA TYR A 3 -42.41 43.14 60.25
C TYR A 3 -41.11 42.53 59.63
N ASN A 4 -40.57 41.61 60.41
CA ASN A 4 -39.40 40.86 60.02
C ASN A 4 -39.82 39.68 59.12
N LYS A 5 -39.36 39.61 57.89
CA LYS A 5 -39.61 38.48 56.95
C LYS A 5 -38.34 37.69 56.79
N THR A 6 -38.24 36.60 57.49
CA THR A 6 -37.19 35.59 57.30
C THR A 6 -37.41 34.83 56.01
N ILE A 7 -36.41 34.84 55.11
CA ILE A 7 -36.36 34.06 53.83
C ILE A 7 -35.73 32.70 54.16
N PRO A 8 -36.36 31.59 53.79
CA PRO A 8 -35.77 30.26 54.07
C PRO A 8 -34.59 29.95 53.16
N TYR A 9 -33.50 29.55 53.77
CA TYR A 9 -32.18 29.23 53.19
C TYR A 9 -32.12 27.90 52.41
N HIS A 10 -33.22 27.24 52.08
CA HIS A 10 -33.25 25.91 51.48
C HIS A 10 -33.25 25.88 49.93
N ALA A 11 -33.45 27.02 49.26
CA ALA A 11 -33.53 27.04 47.79
C ALA A 11 -32.14 27.01 47.11
N ASN A 12 -31.09 27.49 47.78
CA ASN A 12 -29.75 27.59 47.16
C ASN A 12 -28.97 26.28 47.14
N ALA A 13 -29.24 25.34 48.05
CA ALA A 13 -28.53 24.07 48.12
C ALA A 13 -28.90 23.12 46.96
N ILE A 14 -30.18 23.13 46.55
CA ILE A 14 -30.67 22.28 45.47
C ILE A 14 -30.14 22.77 44.10
N HIS A 15 -30.09 24.09 43.90
CA HIS A 15 -29.53 24.66 42.67
C HIS A 15 -28.01 24.42 42.53
N PHE A 16 -27.29 24.46 43.67
CA PHE A 16 -25.86 24.17 43.67
C PHE A 16 -25.55 22.68 43.41
N LEU A 17 -26.41 21.77 43.91
CA LEU A 17 -26.30 20.35 43.68
C LEU A 17 -26.61 19.97 42.22
N ILE A 18 -27.62 20.61 41.62
CA ILE A 18 -27.98 20.43 40.20
C ILE A 18 -26.85 20.97 39.28
N LEU A 19 -26.26 22.11 39.65
CA LEU A 19 -25.12 22.67 38.90
C LEU A 19 -23.88 21.78 38.96
N LEU A 20 -23.55 21.20 40.11
CA LEU A 20 -22.46 20.25 40.28
C LEU A 20 -22.69 18.92 39.52
N LEU A 21 -23.93 18.44 39.49
CA LEU A 21 -24.29 17.24 38.70
C LEU A 21 -24.21 17.50 37.18
N SER A 22 -24.60 18.69 36.72
CA SER A 22 -24.51 19.06 35.29
C SER A 22 -23.07 19.24 34.83
N ILE A 23 -22.17 19.78 35.66
CA ILE A 23 -20.72 19.90 35.39
C ILE A 23 -20.07 18.52 35.42
N GLY A 24 -20.45 17.63 36.33
CA GLY A 24 -20.00 16.24 36.39
C GLY A 24 -20.38 15.44 35.14
N CYS A 25 -21.58 15.59 34.59
CA CYS A 25 -22.01 14.97 33.34
C CYS A 25 -21.25 15.51 32.10
N LEU A 26 -20.94 16.82 32.07
CA LEU A 26 -20.15 17.40 30.95
C LEU A 26 -18.70 16.91 30.91
N LEU A 27 -18.11 16.53 32.05
CA LEU A 27 -16.77 16.00 32.12
C LEU A 27 -16.65 14.52 31.72
N ILE A 28 -17.75 13.76 31.77
CA ILE A 28 -17.77 12.34 31.40
C ILE A 28 -17.87 12.14 29.88
N PHE A 29 -18.36 13.11 29.11
CA PHE A 29 -18.53 13.01 27.67
C PHE A 29 -17.31 13.44 26.84
N ASN A 30 -16.23 13.91 27.47
CA ASN A 30 -15.01 14.32 26.75
C ASN A 30 -13.90 13.25 26.69
N THR A 31 -14.12 12.04 27.19
CA THR A 31 -13.29 10.89 26.87
C THR A 31 -13.83 10.18 25.63
N SER A 32 -13.97 10.91 24.53
CA SER A 32 -13.96 10.30 23.22
C SER A 32 -12.53 9.80 23.00
N CYS A 33 -12.27 8.55 23.41
CA CYS A 33 -11.17 7.80 22.85
C CYS A 33 -11.29 7.91 21.33
N LYS A 34 -10.46 8.76 20.73
CA LYS A 34 -10.02 8.52 19.37
C LYS A 34 -9.32 7.17 19.41
N LYS A 35 -10.07 6.10 19.22
CA LYS A 35 -9.55 4.85 18.77
C LYS A 35 -8.99 5.15 17.39
N SER A 36 -7.73 5.59 17.33
CA SER A 36 -6.95 5.40 16.12
C SER A 36 -7.16 3.92 15.81
N MET A 37 -7.80 3.61 14.70
CA MET A 37 -7.64 2.32 14.08
C MET A 37 -6.20 2.27 13.57
N VAL A 38 -5.23 2.22 14.46
CA VAL A 38 -4.05 1.46 14.24
C VAL A 38 -4.59 0.04 14.13
N ASP A 39 -4.53 -0.51 12.95
CA ASP A 39 -4.72 -1.93 12.70
C ASP A 39 -3.64 -2.61 13.56
N VAL A 40 -3.97 -2.83 14.84
CA VAL A 40 -3.13 -3.59 15.77
C VAL A 40 -3.24 -5.01 15.23
N ARG A 41 -2.39 -5.32 14.25
CA ARG A 41 -2.09 -6.71 13.96
C ARG A 41 -1.67 -7.30 15.31
N ASP A 42 -2.33 -8.34 15.67
CA ASP A 42 -2.18 -9.04 16.96
C ASP A 42 -0.70 -9.47 17.11
N GLU A 43 0.17 -8.53 17.54
CA GLU A 43 1.63 -8.73 17.69
C GLU A 43 1.97 -9.79 18.75
N ASP A 44 0.95 -10.26 19.48
CA ASP A 44 1.12 -11.16 20.62
C ASP A 44 1.12 -12.66 20.23
N LYS A 45 1.06 -13.04 18.93
CA LYS A 45 1.04 -14.46 18.52
C LYS A 45 2.06 -14.80 17.41
N PRO A 46 3.35 -14.58 17.61
CA PRO A 46 4.34 -14.72 16.53
C PRO A 46 4.53 -16.15 15.98
N ASN A 47 3.89 -17.15 16.59
CA ASN A 47 4.00 -18.55 16.17
C ASN A 47 2.71 -19.14 15.61
N GLN A 48 1.65 -18.34 15.44
CA GLN A 48 0.40 -18.83 14.87
C GLN A 48 0.49 -18.92 13.34
N PRO A 49 -0.13 -19.95 12.72
CA PRO A 49 -0.25 -20.01 11.28
C PRO A 49 -0.92 -18.75 10.71
N LEU A 50 -0.42 -18.29 9.57
CA LEU A 50 -1.04 -17.17 8.85
C LEU A 50 -2.27 -17.68 8.12
N GLN A 51 -3.44 -17.25 8.56
CA GLN A 51 -4.72 -17.54 7.95
C GLN A 51 -5.46 -16.23 7.62
N LEU A 52 -5.78 -16.01 6.35
CA LEU A 52 -6.52 -14.85 5.88
C LEU A 52 -7.64 -15.28 4.93
N PRO A 53 -8.69 -14.47 4.76
CA PRO A 53 -9.69 -14.72 3.73
C PRO A 53 -9.05 -14.70 2.33
N HIS A 54 -9.67 -15.38 1.38
CA HIS A 54 -9.24 -15.31 -0.01
C HIS A 54 -9.46 -13.91 -0.59
N GLY A 55 -8.50 -13.45 -1.40
CA GLY A 55 -8.60 -12.18 -2.11
C GLY A 55 -9.81 -12.15 -3.05
N LYS A 56 -10.49 -11.00 -3.12
CA LYS A 56 -11.57 -10.80 -4.09
C LYS A 56 -10.97 -10.67 -5.48
N PRO A 57 -11.66 -11.20 -6.53
CA PRO A 57 -11.24 -10.99 -7.90
C PRO A 57 -11.18 -9.50 -8.25
N ILE A 58 -10.10 -9.10 -8.93
CA ILE A 58 -9.90 -7.78 -9.50
C ILE A 58 -9.43 -7.95 -10.95
N GLY A 59 -9.87 -7.06 -11.83
CA GLY A 59 -9.50 -7.16 -13.23
C GLY A 59 -10.22 -8.28 -13.99
N GLU A 60 -9.82 -8.46 -15.24
CA GLU A 60 -10.43 -9.42 -16.16
C GLU A 60 -9.77 -10.79 -16.07
N ILE A 61 -10.59 -11.82 -16.28
CA ILE A 61 -10.14 -13.21 -16.32
C ILE A 61 -9.57 -13.56 -17.71
N THR A 62 -8.43 -14.25 -17.72
CA THR A 62 -7.87 -14.86 -18.94
C THR A 62 -8.15 -16.36 -18.92
N THR A 63 -8.65 -16.91 -20.01
CA THR A 63 -9.05 -18.33 -20.11
C THR A 63 -8.40 -19.02 -21.29
N MET A 64 -8.12 -20.31 -21.15
CA MET A 64 -7.65 -21.17 -22.22
C MET A 64 -8.15 -22.61 -22.06
N THR A 65 -8.59 -23.24 -23.13
CA THR A 65 -8.89 -24.67 -23.13
C THR A 65 -7.61 -25.46 -23.35
N ILE A 66 -7.25 -26.32 -22.38
CA ILE A 66 -5.99 -27.09 -22.38
C ILE A 66 -6.35 -28.56 -22.16
N GLY A 67 -5.74 -29.43 -22.95
CA GLY A 67 -5.89 -30.88 -22.89
C GLY A 67 -4.62 -31.61 -22.48
N GLU A 68 -4.52 -32.92 -22.83
CA GLU A 68 -3.38 -33.78 -22.48
C GLU A 68 -2.07 -33.32 -23.11
N ALA A 69 -2.11 -32.60 -24.23
CA ALA A 69 -0.92 -32.06 -24.88
C ALA A 69 -0.25 -30.94 -24.08
N GLY A 70 -0.91 -30.43 -23.03
CA GLY A 70 -0.44 -29.28 -22.28
C GLY A 70 -0.67 -27.95 -22.98
N GLY A 71 -0.08 -26.89 -22.46
CA GLY A 71 -0.24 -25.55 -23.02
C GLY A 71 0.36 -24.48 -22.10
N THR A 72 0.28 -23.23 -22.54
CA THR A 72 0.77 -22.07 -21.79
C THR A 72 -0.34 -21.02 -21.68
N LEU A 73 -0.64 -20.60 -20.45
CA LEU A 73 -1.57 -19.52 -20.14
C LEU A 73 -0.80 -18.36 -19.49
N ILE A 74 -1.08 -17.14 -19.88
CA ILE A 74 -0.43 -15.95 -19.34
C ILE A 74 -1.52 -15.03 -18.79
N SER A 75 -1.31 -14.46 -17.60
CA SER A 75 -2.21 -13.42 -17.06
C SER A 75 -2.27 -12.22 -18.01
N ARG A 76 -3.37 -11.48 -17.98
CA ARG A 76 -3.60 -10.37 -18.91
C ARG A 76 -2.50 -9.31 -18.88
N ASP A 77 -1.93 -9.07 -17.71
CA ASP A 77 -0.86 -8.11 -17.47
C ASP A 77 0.55 -8.67 -17.74
N GLY A 78 0.66 -9.95 -18.11
CA GLY A 78 1.92 -10.63 -18.37
C GLY A 78 2.71 -11.04 -17.11
N VAL A 79 2.24 -10.72 -15.91
CA VAL A 79 2.97 -10.95 -14.66
C VAL A 79 3.07 -12.42 -14.31
N LEU A 80 2.00 -13.21 -14.49
CA LEU A 80 2.01 -14.64 -14.22
C LEU A 80 1.90 -15.45 -15.51
N LYS A 81 2.90 -16.30 -15.77
CA LYS A 81 2.90 -17.30 -16.84
C LYS A 81 2.79 -18.70 -16.23
N ILE A 82 1.86 -19.50 -16.75
CA ILE A 82 1.57 -20.87 -16.33
C ILE A 82 1.90 -21.80 -17.48
N GLU A 83 2.88 -22.69 -17.32
CA GLU A 83 3.25 -23.70 -18.31
C GLU A 83 2.79 -25.07 -17.83
N ILE A 84 1.84 -25.67 -18.54
CA ILE A 84 1.25 -26.97 -18.26
C ILE A 84 1.89 -27.99 -19.20
N PRO A 85 2.71 -28.93 -18.71
CA PRO A 85 3.38 -29.89 -19.58
C PRO A 85 2.41 -30.98 -20.06
N ALA A 86 2.77 -31.66 -21.15
CA ALA A 86 2.00 -32.79 -21.68
C ALA A 86 1.83 -33.89 -20.62
N GLY A 87 0.60 -34.38 -20.49
CA GLY A 87 0.20 -35.38 -19.52
C GLY A 87 0.04 -34.88 -18.08
N ALA A 88 0.05 -33.58 -17.83
CA ALA A 88 -0.33 -33.01 -16.53
C ALA A 88 -1.84 -33.08 -16.34
N LEU A 89 -2.60 -32.93 -17.41
CA LEU A 89 -4.06 -33.10 -17.44
C LEU A 89 -4.45 -34.43 -18.05
N THR A 90 -5.52 -35.05 -17.55
CA THR A 90 -6.08 -36.32 -18.05
C THR A 90 -7.27 -36.13 -18.99
N LYS A 91 -7.74 -34.89 -19.08
CA LYS A 91 -8.86 -34.49 -19.94
C LYS A 91 -8.73 -33.02 -20.30
N THR A 92 -9.38 -32.64 -21.38
CA THR A 92 -9.47 -31.23 -21.77
C THR A 92 -10.34 -30.47 -20.76
N ILE A 93 -9.81 -29.37 -20.26
CA ILE A 93 -10.49 -28.46 -19.31
C ILE A 93 -10.27 -27.01 -19.72
N THR A 94 -11.15 -26.13 -19.26
CA THR A 94 -10.88 -24.70 -19.29
C THR A 94 -10.07 -24.31 -18.07
N VAL A 95 -8.85 -23.81 -18.30
CA VAL A 95 -7.99 -23.23 -17.27
C VAL A 95 -8.15 -21.71 -17.37
N SER A 96 -8.22 -21.06 -16.24
CA SER A 96 -8.27 -19.60 -16.19
C SER A 96 -7.33 -19.02 -15.13
N VAL A 97 -6.90 -17.79 -15.35
CA VAL A 97 -6.12 -16.99 -14.40
C VAL A 97 -6.76 -15.63 -14.25
N GLN A 98 -6.90 -15.18 -13.01
CA GLN A 98 -7.45 -13.88 -12.66
C GLN A 98 -6.66 -13.25 -11.53
N GLU A 99 -6.36 -11.95 -11.64
CA GLU A 99 -5.79 -11.19 -10.54
C GLU A 99 -6.81 -11.10 -9.40
N VAL A 100 -6.35 -11.26 -8.16
CA VAL A 100 -7.14 -11.11 -6.94
C VAL A 100 -6.47 -10.11 -6.00
N GLU A 101 -7.24 -9.55 -5.06
CA GLU A 101 -6.68 -8.67 -4.02
C GLU A 101 -5.52 -9.37 -3.30
N ASN A 102 -4.41 -8.68 -3.17
CA ASN A 102 -3.28 -9.20 -2.39
C ASN A 102 -3.54 -8.98 -0.89
N VAL A 103 -4.08 -10.02 -0.25
CA VAL A 103 -4.42 -9.97 1.18
C VAL A 103 -3.21 -9.97 2.11
N LEU A 104 -2.02 -10.29 1.60
CA LEU A 104 -0.76 -10.18 2.35
C LEU A 104 -0.29 -8.72 2.47
N LYS A 105 -0.98 -7.79 1.79
CA LYS A 105 -0.67 -6.34 1.80
C LYS A 105 0.79 -6.01 1.44
N ASN A 106 1.43 -6.88 0.67
CA ASN A 106 2.74 -6.63 0.09
C ASN A 106 2.61 -5.98 -1.30
N ARG A 107 3.74 -5.66 -1.94
CA ARG A 107 3.76 -4.92 -3.20
C ARG A 107 3.48 -5.75 -4.46
N GLY A 108 3.49 -7.06 -4.34
CA GLY A 108 3.28 -7.94 -5.50
C GLY A 108 1.81 -8.22 -5.74
N LYS A 109 1.53 -8.78 -6.89
CA LYS A 109 0.19 -9.21 -7.30
C LYS A 109 -0.10 -10.63 -6.85
N SER A 110 -1.38 -10.92 -6.69
CA SER A 110 -1.91 -12.24 -6.37
C SER A 110 -2.81 -12.73 -7.49
N PHE A 111 -2.78 -14.02 -7.75
CA PHE A 111 -3.53 -14.62 -8.86
C PHE A 111 -4.27 -15.87 -8.41
N ARG A 112 -5.50 -16.02 -8.88
CA ARG A 112 -6.29 -17.23 -8.77
C ARG A 112 -6.24 -18.03 -10.05
N ILE A 113 -5.82 -19.30 -9.97
CA ILE A 113 -5.81 -20.25 -11.07
C ILE A 113 -6.99 -21.20 -10.90
N LEU A 114 -7.86 -21.27 -11.89
CA LEU A 114 -9.06 -22.11 -11.85
C LEU A 114 -8.96 -23.27 -12.87
N PRO A 115 -9.62 -24.41 -12.55
CA PRO A 115 -10.46 -24.71 -11.41
C PRO A 115 -9.64 -24.86 -10.12
N ALA A 116 -10.04 -24.16 -9.05
CA ALA A 116 -9.35 -24.23 -7.77
C ALA A 116 -9.38 -25.67 -7.19
N ASN A 117 -8.39 -25.97 -6.35
CA ASN A 117 -8.25 -27.28 -5.67
C ASN A 117 -8.09 -28.49 -6.62
N MET A 118 -7.73 -28.27 -7.86
CA MET A 118 -7.38 -29.33 -8.77
C MET A 118 -5.94 -29.78 -8.53
N VAL A 119 -5.74 -31.09 -8.35
CA VAL A 119 -4.42 -31.71 -8.26
C VAL A 119 -4.06 -32.28 -9.61
N LEU A 120 -2.90 -31.94 -10.11
CA LEU A 120 -2.38 -32.31 -11.42
C LEU A 120 -1.54 -33.59 -11.33
N LYS A 121 -1.51 -34.40 -12.38
CA LYS A 121 -0.68 -35.62 -12.44
C LYS A 121 0.83 -35.31 -12.53
N LYS A 122 1.19 -34.17 -13.11
CA LYS A 122 2.57 -33.70 -13.21
C LYS A 122 2.62 -32.24 -12.78
N PRO A 123 3.77 -31.81 -12.20
CA PRO A 123 3.95 -30.41 -11.85
C PRO A 123 3.85 -29.51 -13.08
N ILE A 124 3.23 -28.37 -12.89
CA ILE A 124 3.24 -27.22 -13.79
C ILE A 124 4.31 -26.24 -13.36
N ASN A 125 4.72 -25.36 -14.27
CA ASN A 125 5.60 -24.25 -13.96
C ASN A 125 4.79 -22.97 -13.78
N LEU A 126 4.98 -22.30 -12.67
CA LEU A 126 4.54 -20.93 -12.47
C LEU A 126 5.76 -20.02 -12.57
N ILE A 127 5.68 -19.01 -13.42
CA ILE A 127 6.73 -18.02 -13.65
C ILE A 127 6.12 -16.66 -13.38
N TYR A 128 6.60 -16.00 -12.34
CA TYR A 128 6.12 -14.69 -11.91
C TYR A 128 7.17 -13.63 -12.27
N ASP A 129 6.77 -12.66 -13.06
CA ASP A 129 7.62 -11.52 -13.44
C ASP A 129 7.48 -10.41 -12.40
N TYR A 130 8.60 -10.01 -11.80
CA TYR A 130 8.64 -8.89 -10.85
C TYR A 130 9.44 -7.68 -11.41
N GLY A 131 9.76 -7.68 -12.70
CA GLY A 131 10.55 -6.62 -13.31
C GLY A 131 9.96 -5.22 -13.22
N ASN A 132 8.64 -5.12 -13.15
CA ASN A 132 7.94 -3.86 -12.97
C ASN A 132 7.59 -3.55 -11.49
N LEU A 133 8.09 -4.34 -10.54
CA LEU A 133 7.83 -4.14 -9.13
C LEU A 133 8.88 -3.19 -8.53
N HIS A 134 8.43 -2.18 -7.80
CA HIS A 134 9.33 -1.36 -6.99
C HIS A 134 9.89 -2.19 -5.83
N LEU A 135 11.19 -2.44 -5.86
CA LEU A 135 11.88 -3.30 -4.88
C LEU A 135 12.45 -2.53 -3.67
N ASP A 136 12.21 -1.22 -3.58
CA ASP A 136 12.63 -0.43 -2.42
C ASP A 136 12.11 -1.06 -1.12
N GLY A 137 13.01 -1.27 -0.16
CA GLY A 137 12.71 -1.96 1.10
C GLY A 137 12.57 -3.48 0.99
N LEU A 138 12.82 -4.07 -0.17
CA LEU A 138 12.83 -5.51 -0.43
C LEU A 138 14.24 -5.97 -0.84
N ASN A 139 14.48 -7.27 -0.73
CA ASN A 139 15.67 -7.91 -1.29
C ASN A 139 15.25 -9.00 -2.27
N PRO A 140 15.68 -8.96 -3.56
CA PRO A 140 15.27 -9.91 -4.58
C PRO A 140 15.55 -11.38 -4.24
N ASP A 141 16.61 -11.66 -3.46
CA ASP A 141 16.97 -13.02 -3.06
C ASP A 141 15.99 -13.63 -2.05
N PHE A 142 15.17 -12.79 -1.42
CA PHE A 142 14.18 -13.20 -0.43
C PHE A 142 12.73 -12.99 -0.89
N LEU A 143 12.51 -12.95 -2.21
CA LEU A 143 11.18 -12.95 -2.80
C LEU A 143 10.75 -14.39 -3.09
N PHE A 144 9.51 -14.72 -2.76
CA PHE A 144 8.95 -16.06 -2.91
C PHE A 144 7.51 -16.02 -3.42
N LEU A 145 7.05 -17.15 -3.93
CA LEU A 145 5.63 -17.40 -4.16
C LEU A 145 5.06 -18.20 -3.00
N THR A 146 3.81 -17.98 -2.67
CA THR A 146 3.07 -18.72 -1.66
C THR A 146 1.73 -19.15 -2.20
N TYR A 147 1.35 -20.38 -1.86
CA TYR A 147 0.05 -20.95 -2.14
C TYR A 147 -0.89 -20.69 -0.96
N GLN A 148 -2.14 -20.31 -1.24
CA GLN A 148 -3.19 -20.22 -0.23
C GLN A 148 -4.15 -21.41 -0.39
N ASP A 149 -4.30 -22.21 0.65
CA ASP A 149 -5.18 -23.37 0.63
C ASP A 149 -6.66 -22.98 0.80
N LYS A 150 -7.55 -23.95 0.64
CA LYS A 150 -9.01 -23.74 0.75
C LYS A 150 -9.45 -23.15 2.10
N ALA A 151 -8.71 -23.41 3.18
CA ALA A 151 -9.01 -22.91 4.51
C ALA A 151 -8.46 -21.50 4.75
N GLY A 152 -7.68 -20.96 3.82
CA GLY A 152 -7.07 -19.65 3.90
C GLY A 152 -5.67 -19.63 4.50
N TYR A 153 -5.04 -20.77 4.74
CA TYR A 153 -3.67 -20.88 5.21
C TYR A 153 -2.68 -20.70 4.06
N PHE A 154 -1.57 -20.04 4.35
CA PHE A 154 -0.52 -19.78 3.38
C PHE A 154 0.65 -20.73 3.54
N PHE A 155 1.17 -21.20 2.42
CA PHE A 155 2.31 -22.12 2.36
C PHE A 155 3.39 -21.52 1.47
N SER A 156 4.57 -21.31 2.03
CA SER A 156 5.73 -20.87 1.25
C SER A 156 6.15 -21.97 0.31
N ALA A 157 6.15 -21.69 -0.97
CA ALA A 157 6.75 -22.60 -1.92
C ALA A 157 8.28 -22.52 -1.81
N ASN A 158 8.87 -23.24 -0.88
CA ASN A 158 10.31 -23.28 -0.63
C ASN A 158 11.13 -23.69 -1.86
N ARG A 159 10.47 -24.22 -2.87
CA ARG A 159 11.06 -24.54 -4.17
C ARG A 159 11.01 -23.38 -5.15
N THR A 160 10.59 -22.19 -4.69
CA THR A 160 10.69 -20.96 -5.49
C THR A 160 12.16 -20.70 -5.79
N LYS A 161 12.48 -20.53 -7.07
CA LYS A 161 13.82 -20.16 -7.55
C LYS A 161 13.78 -18.78 -8.15
N GLY A 162 14.65 -17.91 -7.66
CA GLY A 162 14.88 -16.59 -8.25
C GLY A 162 15.72 -16.69 -9.51
N ARG A 163 15.37 -15.91 -10.52
CA ARG A 163 16.15 -15.67 -11.73
C ARG A 163 16.39 -14.17 -11.88
N GLN A 164 17.41 -13.67 -11.23
CA GLN A 164 17.67 -12.22 -11.16
C GLN A 164 17.86 -11.56 -12.53
N GLN A 165 18.51 -12.24 -13.46
CA GLN A 165 18.77 -11.72 -14.80
C GLN A 165 17.49 -11.42 -15.60
N THR A 166 16.45 -12.22 -15.38
CA THR A 166 15.13 -12.06 -16.01
C THR A 166 14.10 -11.46 -15.06
N GLN A 167 14.49 -11.14 -13.84
CA GLN A 167 13.61 -10.62 -12.77
C GLN A 167 12.34 -11.48 -12.57
N THR A 168 12.52 -12.81 -12.56
CA THR A 168 11.41 -13.74 -12.43
C THR A 168 11.60 -14.68 -11.24
N LEU A 169 10.46 -15.07 -10.64
CA LEU A 169 10.38 -16.20 -9.70
C LEU A 169 9.79 -17.39 -10.43
N PHE A 170 10.34 -18.56 -10.16
CA PHE A 170 9.91 -19.81 -10.75
C PHE A 170 9.57 -20.80 -9.65
N VAL A 171 8.43 -21.48 -9.78
CA VAL A 171 8.02 -22.58 -8.90
C VAL A 171 7.37 -23.70 -9.70
N GLN A 172 7.60 -24.96 -9.28
CA GLN A 172 6.88 -26.11 -9.75
C GLN A 172 5.84 -26.52 -8.73
N THR A 173 4.60 -26.74 -9.18
CA THR A 173 3.48 -27.13 -8.32
C THR A 173 2.54 -28.08 -9.05
N THR A 174 1.85 -28.93 -8.28
CA THR A 174 0.75 -29.76 -8.77
C THR A 174 -0.63 -29.17 -8.45
N HIS A 175 -0.69 -27.94 -7.93
CA HIS A 175 -1.92 -27.35 -7.43
C HIS A 175 -2.29 -26.08 -8.21
N PHE A 176 -3.57 -26.01 -8.59
CA PHE A 176 -4.24 -24.77 -8.94
C PHE A 176 -4.82 -24.13 -7.67
N GLY A 177 -5.20 -22.85 -7.75
CA GLY A 177 -5.74 -22.08 -6.63
C GLY A 177 -5.10 -20.71 -6.53
N ASP A 178 -5.07 -20.14 -5.33
CA ASP A 178 -4.57 -18.79 -5.10
C ASP A 178 -3.06 -18.80 -4.87
N TRP A 179 -2.37 -18.04 -5.71
CA TRP A 179 -0.93 -17.87 -5.66
C TRP A 179 -0.59 -16.41 -5.40
N ASN A 180 0.24 -16.16 -4.39
CA ASN A 180 0.57 -14.83 -3.92
C ASN A 180 2.09 -14.65 -3.95
N PHE A 181 2.50 -13.42 -4.27
CA PHE A 181 3.87 -12.97 -4.08
C PHE A 181 4.08 -12.55 -2.63
N TYR A 182 5.24 -12.83 -2.04
CA TYR A 182 5.61 -12.29 -0.76
C TYR A 182 7.12 -12.12 -0.63
N ALA A 183 7.54 -11.19 0.24
CA ALA A 183 8.92 -11.01 0.66
C ALA A 183 9.11 -11.61 2.05
N ARG A 184 10.18 -12.36 2.23
CA ARG A 184 10.50 -12.97 3.52
C ARG A 184 11.05 -11.97 4.53
N TYR A 185 11.73 -10.94 4.03
CA TYR A 185 12.21 -9.79 4.79
C TYR A 185 11.84 -8.53 4.03
N ASP A 186 11.25 -7.58 4.71
CA ASP A 186 10.90 -6.28 4.13
C ASP A 186 10.99 -5.15 5.16
N LEU A 187 11.07 -3.93 4.65
CA LEU A 187 10.90 -2.75 5.48
C LEU A 187 9.41 -2.43 5.61
N TYR A 188 8.98 -2.12 6.83
CA TYR A 188 7.61 -1.74 7.13
C TYR A 188 7.53 -0.35 7.78
N TYR A 189 6.39 0.31 7.60
CA TYR A 189 6.16 1.70 7.97
C TYR A 189 4.81 1.77 8.70
N PRO A 190 4.78 1.62 10.04
CA PRO A 190 3.52 1.46 10.79
C PRO A 190 2.58 2.66 10.67
N ASN A 191 3.10 3.85 10.48
CA ASN A 191 2.36 5.10 10.40
C ASN A 191 2.38 5.78 9.01
N HIS A 192 2.93 5.11 7.99
CA HIS A 192 3.04 5.66 6.64
C HIS A 192 2.70 4.61 5.58
N THR A 193 2.25 5.09 4.42
CA THR A 193 2.07 4.28 3.21
C THR A 193 3.07 4.70 2.15
N LEU A 194 3.51 3.75 1.34
CA LEU A 194 4.39 4.04 0.22
C LEU A 194 3.60 4.57 -0.97
N VAL A 195 4.15 5.56 -1.65
CA VAL A 195 3.63 6.08 -2.92
C VAL A 195 4.63 5.72 -4.01
N ASN A 196 4.21 4.90 -4.97
CA ASN A 196 5.08 4.36 -6.03
C ASN A 196 6.38 3.71 -5.49
N GLY A 197 6.26 2.99 -4.37
CA GLY A 197 7.40 2.34 -3.71
C GLY A 197 8.26 3.24 -2.84
N GLU A 198 8.07 4.56 -2.85
CA GLU A 198 8.83 5.53 -2.06
C GLU A 198 8.09 5.92 -0.78
N LEU A 199 8.84 6.12 0.29
CA LEU A 199 8.33 6.76 1.50
C LEU A 199 8.39 8.27 1.29
N ARG A 200 7.23 8.94 1.32
CA ARG A 200 7.13 10.38 1.12
C ARG A 200 6.85 11.06 2.44
N LEU A 201 7.71 11.99 2.79
CA LEU A 201 7.65 12.76 4.03
C LEU A 201 7.70 14.25 3.72
N THR A 202 7.26 15.05 4.69
CA THR A 202 7.37 16.51 4.65
C THR A 202 8.45 17.01 5.61
N GLU A 203 8.67 18.32 5.65
CA GLU A 203 9.57 18.97 6.61
C GLU A 203 9.17 18.66 8.05
N ASP A 204 10.14 18.42 8.92
CA ASP A 204 9.99 18.17 10.37
C ASP A 204 9.08 16.96 10.71
N GLU A 205 8.88 16.07 9.76
CA GLU A 205 8.07 14.86 9.93
C GLU A 205 8.90 13.69 10.43
N GLU A 206 8.27 12.80 11.20
CA GLU A 206 8.89 11.60 11.75
C GLU A 206 8.24 10.34 11.17
N ALA A 207 9.07 9.41 10.71
CA ALA A 207 8.64 8.10 10.24
C ALA A 207 9.31 6.99 11.05
N ILE A 208 8.53 6.03 11.50
CA ILE A 208 9.05 4.79 12.04
C ILE A 208 9.29 3.84 10.89
N ILE A 209 10.52 3.32 10.80
CA ILE A 209 10.95 2.37 9.77
C ILE A 209 11.49 1.14 10.49
N GLY A 210 10.93 -0.01 10.23
CA GLY A 210 11.33 -1.27 10.85
C GLY A 210 11.59 -2.37 9.84
N VAL A 211 12.30 -3.40 10.28
CA VAL A 211 12.46 -4.65 9.54
C VAL A 211 11.41 -5.63 10.01
N ARG A 212 10.73 -6.25 9.08
CA ARG A 212 9.73 -7.28 9.31
C ARG A 212 10.21 -8.58 8.68
N ALA A 213 9.85 -9.70 9.29
CA ALA A 213 10.15 -11.02 8.77
C ALA A 213 8.88 -11.89 8.75
N THR A 214 8.66 -12.56 7.63
CA THR A 214 7.62 -13.59 7.52
C THR A 214 8.25 -14.94 7.87
N LEU A 215 7.79 -15.54 8.96
CA LEU A 215 8.24 -16.84 9.41
C LEU A 215 7.57 -17.97 8.64
N VAL A 216 8.24 -19.11 8.60
CA VAL A 216 7.65 -20.35 8.10
C VAL A 216 7.84 -21.45 9.14
N ASP A 217 6.99 -22.47 9.06
CA ASP A 217 7.14 -23.66 9.87
C ASP A 217 8.35 -24.50 9.46
N ASN A 218 8.86 -25.33 10.35
CA ASN A 218 9.97 -26.24 10.05
C ASN A 218 9.53 -27.46 9.23
N TYR A 219 8.23 -27.72 9.19
CA TYR A 219 7.67 -28.88 8.46
C TYR A 219 7.31 -28.50 7.04
N ASP A 220 7.82 -29.28 6.09
CA ASP A 220 7.45 -29.17 4.68
C ASP A 220 6.22 -30.07 4.41
N THR A 221 5.21 -29.52 3.77
CA THR A 221 4.02 -30.21 3.33
C THR A 221 4.03 -30.37 1.80
N GLU A 222 3.01 -30.99 1.24
CA GLU A 222 2.83 -31.05 -0.23
C GLU A 222 2.70 -29.64 -0.86
N TYR A 223 2.26 -28.64 -0.08
CA TYR A 223 2.13 -27.24 -0.49
C TYR A 223 3.39 -26.41 -0.19
N GLY A 224 4.30 -26.90 0.63
CA GLY A 224 5.45 -26.19 1.16
C GLY A 224 5.37 -26.00 2.66
N GLN A 225 6.16 -25.07 3.19
CA GLN A 225 6.17 -24.72 4.62
C GLN A 225 5.07 -23.70 4.92
N MET A 226 4.28 -23.96 5.96
CA MET A 226 3.21 -23.06 6.39
C MET A 226 3.80 -21.71 6.84
N LEU A 227 3.25 -20.61 6.31
CA LEU A 227 3.60 -19.28 6.77
C LEU A 227 2.98 -19.04 8.15
N LYS A 228 3.74 -18.36 9.00
CA LYS A 228 3.28 -17.86 10.29
C LYS A 228 2.99 -16.37 10.19
N GLN A 229 2.28 -15.86 11.17
CA GLN A 229 2.04 -14.43 11.27
C GLN A 229 3.36 -13.66 11.27
N GLU A 230 3.35 -12.52 10.62
CA GLU A 230 4.53 -11.65 10.58
C GLU A 230 4.93 -11.26 11.99
N THR A 231 6.21 -11.27 12.24
CA THR A 231 6.78 -10.75 13.47
C THR A 231 7.70 -9.59 13.15
N THR A 232 7.76 -8.63 14.06
CA THR A 232 8.84 -7.65 14.02
C THR A 232 10.15 -8.38 14.17
N ALA A 233 11.12 -8.00 13.37
CA ALA A 233 12.41 -8.70 13.31
C ALA A 233 13.21 -8.70 14.64
N SER A 234 12.76 -7.94 15.64
CA SER A 234 13.39 -7.86 16.97
C SER A 234 13.56 -9.22 17.68
N GLN A 235 12.69 -10.19 17.37
CA GLN A 235 12.75 -11.52 17.99
C GLN A 235 13.65 -12.51 17.22
N MET A 236 14.00 -12.24 15.97
CA MET A 236 14.71 -13.17 15.09
C MET A 236 16.08 -12.68 14.65
N LEU A 237 16.31 -11.38 14.65
CA LEU A 237 17.50 -10.78 14.09
C LEU A 237 18.47 -10.44 15.22
N GLN A 238 19.67 -10.93 15.11
CA GLN A 238 20.72 -10.64 16.10
C GLN A 238 21.08 -9.16 16.09
N LYS A 239 21.02 -8.51 14.92
CA LYS A 239 21.35 -7.08 14.78
C LYS A 239 20.86 -6.51 13.46
N ALA A 240 20.24 -5.34 13.51
CA ALA A 240 20.06 -4.45 12.35
C ALA A 240 20.99 -3.24 12.50
N VAL A 241 21.77 -2.95 11.47
CA VAL A 241 22.64 -1.78 11.41
C VAL A 241 22.06 -0.84 10.38
N TRP A 242 21.79 0.38 10.80
CA TRP A 242 21.12 1.39 9.98
C TRP A 242 22.10 2.49 9.57
N ASP A 243 21.97 2.91 8.33
CA ASP A 243 22.66 4.08 7.77
C ASP A 243 21.71 4.84 6.81
N TYR A 244 22.12 6.02 6.38
CA TYR A 244 21.34 6.81 5.40
C TYR A 244 22.26 7.76 4.63
N SER A 245 21.88 8.02 3.39
CA SER A 245 22.66 8.90 2.50
C SER A 245 21.73 9.65 1.53
N PRO A 246 21.94 10.94 1.28
CA PRO A 246 22.85 11.85 1.98
C PRO A 246 22.44 12.07 3.45
N LYS A 247 23.35 12.58 4.27
CA LYS A 247 23.12 12.80 5.72
C LYS A 247 22.21 14.01 5.97
N LYS A 248 20.94 13.89 5.56
CA LYS A 248 19.88 14.89 5.74
C LYS A 248 18.83 14.32 6.69
N GLY A 249 18.43 15.11 7.68
CA GLY A 249 17.59 14.63 8.77
C GLY A 249 18.38 13.90 9.86
N LEU A 250 17.68 13.19 10.72
CA LEU A 250 18.24 12.49 11.89
C LEU A 250 17.66 11.07 11.98
N ILE A 251 18.51 10.13 12.32
CA ILE A 251 18.08 8.80 12.75
C ILE A 251 18.23 8.70 14.27
N ASN A 252 17.13 8.45 14.95
CA ASN A 252 17.13 8.04 16.33
C ASN A 252 17.16 6.52 16.40
N ASN A 253 18.34 5.98 16.70
CA ASN A 253 18.52 4.54 16.88
C ASN A 253 18.07 4.11 18.27
N ASN A 254 17.02 3.35 18.33
CA ASN A 254 16.82 2.45 19.46
C ASN A 254 17.64 1.18 19.16
N GLN A 255 18.91 1.15 19.56
CA GLN A 255 19.92 0.16 19.13
C GLN A 255 19.56 -1.31 19.42
N ALA A 256 18.57 -1.54 20.24
CA ALA A 256 18.08 -2.88 20.58
C ALA A 256 16.98 -3.39 19.63
N ASN A 257 16.38 -2.51 18.83
CA ASN A 257 15.19 -2.83 18.05
C ASN A 257 15.49 -2.83 16.55
N ALA A 258 14.85 -3.74 15.84
CA ALA A 258 14.88 -3.82 14.39
C ALA A 258 14.13 -2.64 13.70
N SER A 259 14.06 -1.49 14.36
CA SER A 259 13.41 -0.28 13.88
C SER A 259 14.16 0.98 14.30
N ILE A 260 13.93 2.05 13.52
CA ILE A 260 14.41 3.40 13.77
C ILE A 260 13.27 4.39 13.69
N THR A 261 13.47 5.57 14.26
CA THR A 261 12.71 6.77 13.90
C THR A 261 13.60 7.66 13.05
N TYR A 262 13.18 7.91 11.82
CA TYR A 262 13.80 8.88 10.93
C TYR A 262 13.02 10.19 11.02
N LYS A 263 13.72 11.29 11.33
CA LYS A 263 13.17 12.64 11.35
C LYS A 263 13.75 13.46 10.21
N THR A 264 12.88 14.04 9.39
CA THR A 264 13.29 14.91 8.29
C THR A 264 13.86 16.22 8.78
N SER A 265 14.58 16.93 7.90
CA SER A 265 15.08 18.29 8.18
C SER A 265 13.92 19.27 8.35
N THR A 266 14.13 20.31 9.16
CA THR A 266 13.12 21.36 9.42
C THR A 266 12.97 22.35 8.26
N LYS A 267 13.86 22.30 7.27
CA LYS A 267 13.79 23.13 6.05
C LYS A 267 14.26 22.33 4.85
N VAL A 268 13.40 22.25 3.86
CA VAL A 268 13.67 21.60 2.57
C VAL A 268 13.36 22.63 1.48
N GLY A 269 14.38 23.12 0.80
CA GLY A 269 14.20 24.17 -0.24
C GLY A 269 13.60 23.62 -1.54
N VAL A 270 13.97 22.40 -1.88
CA VAL A 270 13.51 21.62 -3.04
C VAL A 270 13.29 20.19 -2.58
N PRO A 271 12.47 19.39 -3.27
CA PRO A 271 12.34 17.96 -2.93
C PRO A 271 13.69 17.27 -2.85
N GLU A 272 13.93 16.58 -1.76
CA GLU A 272 15.19 15.90 -1.48
C GLU A 272 14.97 14.39 -1.43
N ARG A 273 15.95 13.65 -1.91
CA ARG A 273 15.92 12.18 -1.83
C ARG A 273 17.00 11.70 -0.85
N VAL A 274 16.58 10.86 0.09
CA VAL A 274 17.44 10.20 1.08
C VAL A 274 17.20 8.71 0.98
N TYR A 275 18.28 7.92 1.00
CA TYR A 275 18.20 6.47 1.04
C TYR A 275 18.48 5.99 2.45
N ILE A 276 17.53 5.29 3.05
CA ILE A 276 17.74 4.56 4.30
C ILE A 276 18.21 3.16 3.94
N GLU A 277 19.31 2.75 4.50
CA GLU A 277 19.91 1.44 4.32
C GLU A 277 19.96 0.70 5.64
N THR A 278 19.59 -0.57 5.63
CA THR A 278 19.78 -1.43 6.79
C THR A 278 20.46 -2.72 6.40
N THR A 279 21.49 -3.08 7.15
CA THR A 279 22.12 -4.41 7.10
C THR A 279 21.57 -5.25 8.25
N VAL A 280 20.78 -6.24 7.90
CA VAL A 280 20.21 -7.19 8.84
C VAL A 280 21.15 -8.38 8.99
N LYS A 281 21.54 -8.72 10.22
CA LYS A 281 22.45 -9.83 10.55
C LYS A 281 21.74 -10.84 11.45
N GLY A 282 21.98 -12.13 11.21
CA GLY A 282 21.40 -13.18 12.01
C GLY A 282 21.44 -14.55 11.35
N ASP A 283 20.69 -15.49 11.91
CA ASP A 283 20.45 -16.79 11.31
C ASP A 283 19.28 -16.65 10.31
N LEU A 284 19.62 -16.08 9.15
CA LEU A 284 18.64 -15.81 8.10
C LEU A 284 18.13 -17.11 7.47
N ALA A 285 16.94 -17.03 6.88
CA ALA A 285 16.42 -18.12 6.06
C ALA A 285 17.32 -18.38 4.84
N VAL A 286 17.11 -19.52 4.21
CA VAL A 286 17.68 -19.82 2.89
C VAL A 286 17.01 -18.90 1.87
N ASP A 287 17.79 -18.29 0.98
CA ASP A 287 17.31 -17.44 -0.09
C ASP A 287 16.68 -18.24 -1.24
N ASN A 288 16.14 -17.57 -2.23
CA ASN A 288 15.52 -18.20 -3.40
C ASN A 288 16.55 -18.75 -4.43
N LEU A 289 17.84 -18.57 -4.17
CA LEU A 289 18.94 -19.19 -4.91
C LEU A 289 19.46 -20.45 -4.21
N GLY A 290 19.00 -20.74 -2.99
CA GLY A 290 19.41 -21.89 -2.18
C GLY A 290 20.60 -21.61 -1.26
N ASN A 291 20.99 -20.35 -1.06
CA ASN A 291 22.11 -19.98 -0.21
C ASN A 291 21.64 -19.61 1.20
N LYS A 292 22.46 -19.93 2.20
CA LYS A 292 22.26 -19.44 3.56
C LYS A 292 23.15 -18.22 3.80
N LEU A 293 22.53 -17.06 3.80
CA LEU A 293 23.21 -15.79 4.02
C LEU A 293 23.32 -15.46 5.52
N LYS A 294 24.38 -14.76 5.90
CA LYS A 294 24.57 -14.26 7.27
C LYS A 294 24.10 -12.82 7.46
N ASN A 295 23.90 -12.14 6.37
CA ASN A 295 23.37 -10.78 6.34
C ASN A 295 22.61 -10.51 5.03
N ILE A 296 21.68 -9.59 5.08
CA ILE A 296 21.00 -9.01 3.92
C ILE A 296 20.99 -7.49 4.05
N GLN A 297 20.93 -6.83 2.91
CA GLN A 297 20.75 -5.38 2.83
C GLN A 297 19.36 -5.06 2.29
N LEU A 298 18.70 -4.11 2.94
CA LEU A 298 17.43 -3.52 2.50
C LEU A 298 17.65 -2.03 2.37
N THR A 299 17.13 -1.44 1.29
CA THR A 299 17.28 -0.01 1.00
C THR A 299 15.92 0.58 0.67
N GLN A 300 15.60 1.73 1.27
CA GLN A 300 14.37 2.47 0.99
C GLN A 300 14.68 3.90 0.58
N ALA A 301 14.12 4.33 -0.54
CA ALA A 301 14.11 5.73 -0.92
C ALA A 301 13.06 6.51 -0.11
N ILE A 302 13.48 7.61 0.49
CA ILE A 302 12.62 8.60 1.12
C ILE A 302 12.67 9.85 0.27
N VAL A 303 11.51 10.36 -0.11
CA VAL A 303 11.38 11.67 -0.75
C VAL A 303 10.85 12.66 0.28
N ILE A 304 11.66 13.69 0.55
CA ILE A 304 11.31 14.75 1.51
C ILE A 304 10.85 15.95 0.72
N ASN A 305 9.63 16.39 0.96
CA ASN A 305 9.04 17.55 0.32
C ASN A 305 8.90 18.69 1.32
N LYS A 306 8.81 19.90 0.82
CA LYS A 306 8.36 21.05 1.60
C LYS A 306 6.96 20.76 2.15
N ASN A 307 6.54 21.41 3.23
CA ASN A 307 5.23 21.24 3.85
C ASN A 307 4.11 21.11 2.80
N GLY A 308 3.59 19.88 2.66
CA GLY A 308 2.73 19.49 1.56
C GLY A 308 3.51 19.21 0.27
N TYR A 309 2.97 18.36 -0.57
CA TYR A 309 3.54 18.07 -1.89
C TYR A 309 2.44 17.75 -2.89
N PHE A 310 2.70 18.12 -4.13
CA PHE A 310 1.93 17.65 -5.27
C PHE A 310 2.90 17.14 -6.32
N ILE A 311 2.73 15.93 -6.80
CA ILE A 311 3.65 15.29 -7.74
C ILE A 311 2.88 14.87 -8.97
N LEU A 312 3.43 15.27 -10.13
CA LEU A 312 3.02 14.81 -11.44
C LEU A 312 4.13 13.90 -11.99
N SER A 313 3.77 12.67 -12.35
CA SER A 313 4.68 11.75 -13.06
C SER A 313 4.39 11.77 -14.55
N GLU A 314 5.39 12.07 -15.37
CA GLU A 314 5.33 11.98 -16.84
C GLU A 314 6.44 11.05 -17.33
N ASN A 315 6.08 9.96 -18.01
CA ASN A 315 7.01 8.97 -18.55
C ASN A 315 8.01 8.43 -17.50
N GLY A 316 7.55 8.26 -16.26
CA GLY A 316 8.39 7.78 -15.15
C GLY A 316 9.30 8.85 -14.53
N VAL A 317 9.18 10.10 -14.94
CA VAL A 317 9.89 11.23 -14.32
C VAL A 317 8.93 12.00 -13.42
N ASP A 318 9.24 12.03 -12.13
CA ASP A 318 8.48 12.74 -11.13
C ASP A 318 8.82 14.22 -11.12
N MET A 319 7.79 15.04 -11.17
CA MET A 319 7.87 16.50 -11.05
C MET A 319 7.10 16.94 -9.81
N ALA A 320 7.77 17.56 -8.86
CA ALA A 320 7.13 18.09 -7.67
C ALA A 320 6.73 19.55 -7.86
N SER A 321 5.54 19.91 -7.41
CA SER A 321 5.11 21.29 -7.28
C SER A 321 5.30 21.76 -5.84
N ASN A 322 5.91 22.92 -5.68
CA ASN A 322 5.96 23.68 -4.42
C ASN A 322 4.96 24.85 -4.42
N ASP A 323 4.26 25.06 -5.53
CA ASP A 323 3.25 26.10 -5.70
C ASP A 323 1.92 25.42 -5.99
N PHE A 324 1.25 25.06 -4.93
CA PHE A 324 -0.07 24.42 -4.99
C PHE A 324 -0.96 24.94 -3.88
N GLY A 325 -2.26 24.86 -4.12
CA GLY A 325 -3.29 25.22 -3.16
C GLY A 325 -4.53 24.39 -3.36
N GLY A 326 -5.35 24.36 -2.35
CA GLY A 326 -6.68 23.75 -2.43
C GLY A 326 -7.69 24.68 -1.78
N GLN A 327 -8.89 24.68 -2.31
CA GLN A 327 -10.02 25.36 -1.70
C GLN A 327 -11.25 24.44 -1.74
N PHE A 328 -12.11 24.61 -0.76
CA PHE A 328 -13.40 23.96 -0.77
C PHE A 328 -14.45 24.94 -1.26
N ILE A 329 -15.07 24.63 -2.40
CA ILE A 329 -16.15 25.44 -2.96
C ILE A 329 -17.48 24.80 -2.53
N PRO A 330 -18.30 25.45 -1.70
CA PRO A 330 -19.46 24.79 -1.04
C PRO A 330 -20.43 24.08 -1.96
N ALA A 331 -20.57 24.56 -3.21
CA ALA A 331 -21.48 23.97 -4.20
C ALA A 331 -20.81 22.96 -5.16
N LEU A 332 -19.46 22.93 -5.20
CA LEU A 332 -18.71 22.19 -6.22
C LEU A 332 -17.76 21.14 -5.60
N GLY A 333 -17.48 21.22 -4.30
CA GLY A 333 -16.51 20.36 -3.65
C GLY A 333 -15.08 20.92 -3.64
N PRO A 334 -14.07 20.08 -3.34
CA PRO A 334 -12.69 20.50 -3.31
C PRO A 334 -12.14 20.75 -4.71
N GLU A 335 -11.41 21.86 -4.84
CA GLU A 335 -10.57 22.19 -5.98
C GLU A 335 -9.11 22.17 -5.53
N ILE A 336 -8.26 21.51 -6.31
CA ILE A 336 -6.82 21.49 -6.11
C ILE A 336 -6.16 22.09 -7.34
N VAL A 337 -5.25 23.05 -7.15
CA VAL A 337 -4.46 23.66 -8.21
C VAL A 337 -2.98 23.51 -7.88
N ALA A 338 -2.18 23.11 -8.85
CA ALA A 338 -0.73 23.00 -8.69
C ALA A 338 0.00 23.51 -9.93
N ASN A 339 1.05 24.31 -9.70
CA ASN A 339 1.94 24.84 -10.73
C ASN A 339 3.28 24.11 -10.66
N PHE A 340 3.78 23.60 -11.78
CA PHE A 340 5.03 22.86 -11.85
C PHE A 340 6.15 23.67 -12.50
N PRO A 341 7.42 23.45 -12.09
CA PRO A 341 8.56 24.23 -12.59
C PRO A 341 8.76 24.19 -14.10
N ASN A 342 8.29 23.13 -14.77
CA ASN A 342 8.38 22.95 -16.22
C ASN A 342 7.22 23.59 -17.01
N GLY A 343 6.43 24.44 -16.35
CA GLY A 343 5.31 25.17 -16.95
C GLY A 343 4.00 24.40 -17.05
N TYR A 344 3.91 23.22 -16.43
CA TYR A 344 2.62 22.57 -16.25
C TYR A 344 1.80 23.22 -15.16
N ASN A 345 0.49 23.34 -15.41
CA ASN A 345 -0.52 23.72 -14.43
C ASN A 345 -1.56 22.61 -14.36
N LEU A 346 -1.87 22.18 -13.17
CA LEU A 346 -2.91 21.20 -12.92
C LEU A 346 -4.07 21.85 -12.17
N SER A 347 -5.29 21.56 -12.57
CA SER A 347 -6.49 21.85 -11.80
C SER A 347 -7.32 20.59 -11.70
N CYS A 348 -7.75 20.26 -10.49
CA CYS A 348 -8.57 19.10 -10.22
C CYS A 348 -9.80 19.50 -9.39
N PHE A 349 -10.99 19.23 -9.91
CA PHE A 349 -12.26 19.36 -9.19
C PHE A 349 -12.75 17.96 -8.83
N ILE A 350 -13.21 17.79 -7.59
CA ILE A 350 -13.71 16.53 -7.09
C ILE A 350 -15.12 16.75 -6.56
N TYR A 351 -16.08 16.09 -7.17
CA TYR A 351 -17.49 16.15 -6.83
C TYR A 351 -17.84 14.96 -5.94
N GLY A 352 -17.55 15.05 -4.66
CA GLY A 352 -17.78 13.99 -3.70
C GLY A 352 -17.04 14.22 -2.39
N LYS A 353 -17.01 13.20 -1.55
CA LYS A 353 -16.30 13.26 -0.26
C LYS A 353 -14.95 12.55 -0.39
N THR A 354 -14.76 11.45 0.36
CA THR A 354 -13.61 10.55 0.19
C THR A 354 -14.02 9.37 -0.66
N GLY A 355 -13.11 8.81 -1.44
CA GLY A 355 -13.37 7.66 -2.29
C GLY A 355 -12.71 7.77 -3.66
N ARG A 356 -13.03 6.82 -4.51
CA ARG A 356 -12.53 6.76 -5.89
C ARG A 356 -13.58 7.31 -6.85
N PHE A 357 -13.21 8.32 -7.61
CA PHE A 357 -14.08 9.03 -8.53
C PHE A 357 -13.64 8.80 -9.96
N PRO A 358 -14.52 8.31 -10.85
CA PRO A 358 -14.24 8.28 -12.29
C PRO A 358 -14.20 9.69 -12.84
N TYR A 359 -13.46 9.89 -13.95
CA TYR A 359 -13.50 11.15 -14.66
C TYR A 359 -14.86 11.34 -15.35
N ASN A 360 -15.45 12.51 -15.16
CA ASN A 360 -16.76 12.86 -15.72
C ASN A 360 -16.85 14.37 -15.98
N GLN A 361 -18.00 14.85 -16.42
CA GLN A 361 -18.24 16.29 -16.63
C GLN A 361 -18.36 17.05 -15.30
N HIS A 362 -18.14 18.36 -15.35
CA HIS A 362 -18.34 19.22 -14.19
C HIS A 362 -19.76 19.11 -13.60
N GLY A 363 -19.83 19.04 -12.28
CA GLY A 363 -21.10 19.04 -11.53
C GLY A 363 -21.82 17.70 -11.46
N VAL A 364 -21.19 16.60 -11.89
CA VAL A 364 -21.72 15.25 -11.67
C VAL A 364 -21.22 14.73 -10.34
N ASP A 365 -22.14 14.40 -9.44
CA ASP A 365 -21.82 13.81 -8.13
C ASP A 365 -20.98 12.53 -8.28
N ASP A 366 -20.12 12.29 -7.30
CA ASP A 366 -19.19 11.16 -7.26
C ASP A 366 -18.28 11.06 -8.52
N SER A 367 -17.81 12.19 -9.00
CA SER A 367 -16.91 12.30 -10.14
C SER A 367 -15.74 13.25 -9.90
N ALA A 368 -14.73 13.20 -10.77
CA ALA A 368 -13.61 14.14 -10.78
C ALA A 368 -13.38 14.69 -12.19
N VAL A 369 -12.89 15.92 -12.25
CA VAL A 369 -12.43 16.56 -13.49
C VAL A 369 -11.01 17.03 -13.30
N ILE A 370 -10.11 16.59 -14.17
CA ILE A 370 -8.72 17.01 -14.18
C ILE A 370 -8.43 17.80 -15.44
N THR A 371 -7.79 18.94 -15.29
CA THR A 371 -7.23 19.73 -16.37
C THR A 371 -5.75 19.90 -16.15
N LEU A 372 -4.93 19.43 -17.07
CA LEU A 372 -3.49 19.65 -17.10
C LEU A 372 -3.19 20.53 -18.31
N SER A 373 -2.55 21.67 -18.08
CA SER A 373 -2.14 22.59 -19.14
C SER A 373 -0.64 22.86 -19.08
N LYS A 374 -0.04 23.12 -20.24
CA LYS A 374 1.36 23.51 -20.35
C LYS A 374 1.50 24.69 -21.29
N HIS A 375 2.14 25.75 -20.81
CA HIS A 375 2.55 26.88 -21.64
C HIS A 375 3.87 26.59 -22.32
N ASN A 376 3.91 26.62 -23.65
CA ASN A 376 5.11 26.52 -24.48
C ASN A 376 5.29 27.81 -25.29
N GLN A 377 6.50 28.04 -25.83
CA GLN A 377 6.79 29.20 -26.70
C GLN A 377 5.90 29.27 -27.98
N GLY A 378 5.21 28.21 -28.32
CA GLY A 378 4.32 28.11 -29.49
C GLY A 378 2.83 28.00 -29.19
N GLY A 379 2.42 28.09 -27.92
CA GLY A 379 1.01 27.98 -27.53
C GLY A 379 0.78 27.28 -26.21
N MET A 380 -0.48 27.03 -25.88
CA MET A 380 -0.89 26.32 -24.68
C MET A 380 -1.37 24.91 -25.06
N PHE A 381 -0.72 23.91 -24.52
CA PHE A 381 -1.23 22.53 -24.55
C PHE A 381 -2.18 22.33 -23.38
N VAL A 382 -3.36 21.79 -23.62
CA VAL A 382 -4.34 21.48 -22.57
C VAL A 382 -4.79 20.05 -22.70
N PHE A 383 -4.53 19.24 -21.68
CA PHE A 383 -5.16 17.96 -21.48
C PHE A 383 -6.35 18.12 -20.54
N ARG A 384 -7.49 17.59 -20.91
CA ARG A 384 -8.67 17.52 -20.05
C ARG A 384 -9.11 16.07 -19.92
N SER A 385 -9.57 15.70 -18.73
CA SER A 385 -10.20 14.39 -18.53
C SER A 385 -11.53 14.25 -19.32
N THR A 386 -12.07 15.37 -19.83
CA THR A 386 -13.23 15.42 -20.70
C THR A 386 -12.83 15.96 -22.06
N ASP A 387 -13.15 15.24 -23.11
CA ASP A 387 -12.96 15.69 -24.51
C ASP A 387 -14.29 16.20 -25.08
N CYS A 388 -14.32 17.49 -25.45
CA CYS A 388 -15.49 18.17 -26.01
C CYS A 388 -15.45 18.29 -27.52
N GLU A 389 -14.42 17.80 -28.22
CA GLU A 389 -14.21 18.06 -29.65
C GLU A 389 -15.03 17.13 -30.58
N LYS A 390 -15.60 16.06 -30.07
CA LYS A 390 -16.42 15.16 -30.87
C LYS A 390 -17.88 15.63 -30.93
N ARG A 391 -18.36 15.88 -32.15
CA ARG A 391 -19.75 16.27 -32.40
C ARG A 391 -20.83 15.26 -31.94
N GLU A 392 -20.44 14.09 -31.50
CA GLU A 392 -21.33 12.97 -31.12
C GLU A 392 -21.49 12.78 -29.63
N GLY A 393 -20.95 13.67 -28.79
CA GLY A 393 -21.06 13.61 -27.32
C GLY A 393 -19.72 13.78 -26.57
N LEU A 394 -19.81 13.91 -25.25
CA LEU A 394 -18.65 14.01 -24.38
C LEU A 394 -17.98 12.65 -24.28
N THR A 395 -16.67 12.60 -24.50
CA THR A 395 -15.84 11.44 -24.18
C THR A 395 -14.98 11.75 -22.98
N PHE A 396 -14.79 10.76 -22.11
CA PHE A 396 -14.00 10.90 -20.89
C PHE A 396 -12.75 10.05 -20.99
N SER A 397 -11.64 10.55 -20.47
CA SER A 397 -10.41 9.78 -20.33
C SER A 397 -10.66 8.59 -19.42
N LYS A 398 -10.03 7.46 -19.73
CA LYS A 398 -10.01 6.32 -18.81
C LYS A 398 -9.10 6.68 -17.65
N GLY A 399 -9.62 6.64 -16.43
CA GLY A 399 -8.88 6.96 -15.24
C GLY A 399 -9.81 7.31 -14.08
N SER A 400 -9.21 7.64 -12.97
CA SER A 400 -9.93 8.00 -11.77
C SER A 400 -9.07 8.83 -10.84
N PHE A 401 -9.73 9.59 -10.00
CA PHE A 401 -9.15 10.24 -8.83
C PHE A 401 -9.56 9.48 -7.58
N ASN A 402 -8.60 9.21 -6.70
CA ASN A 402 -8.85 8.56 -5.42
C ASN A 402 -8.54 9.55 -4.29
N MET A 403 -9.58 10.14 -3.71
CA MET A 403 -9.46 11.07 -2.60
C MET A 403 -9.47 10.30 -1.28
N LYS A 404 -8.36 10.34 -0.54
CA LYS A 404 -8.21 9.67 0.75
C LYS A 404 -8.62 10.59 1.90
N THR A 405 -8.22 11.85 1.83
CA THR A 405 -8.48 12.85 2.87
C THR A 405 -8.92 14.16 2.23
N ILE A 406 -9.95 14.79 2.80
CA ILE A 406 -10.46 16.10 2.38
C ILE A 406 -10.29 17.08 3.53
N ALA A 407 -9.60 18.19 3.26
CA ALA A 407 -9.54 19.32 4.18
C ALA A 407 -10.92 19.99 4.30
N THR A 408 -11.41 20.18 5.50
CA THR A 408 -12.67 20.87 5.81
C THR A 408 -12.46 22.20 6.50
N LYS A 409 -11.22 22.46 6.95
CA LYS A 409 -10.83 23.69 7.64
C LYS A 409 -9.46 24.15 7.16
N SER A 410 -9.16 25.42 7.36
CA SER A 410 -7.83 25.98 7.09
C SER A 410 -6.76 25.29 7.93
N GLY A 411 -5.66 24.88 7.30
CA GLY A 411 -4.56 24.16 7.94
C GLY A 411 -4.68 22.64 7.89
N GLU A 412 -5.79 22.09 7.44
CA GLU A 412 -5.92 20.66 7.11
C GLU A 412 -5.38 20.39 5.70
N TYR A 413 -5.14 19.13 5.37
CA TYR A 413 -4.55 18.73 4.09
C TYR A 413 -5.51 17.85 3.26
N PHE A 414 -5.28 17.90 1.96
CA PHE A 414 -5.87 16.96 1.01
C PHE A 414 -4.87 15.85 0.73
N GLU A 415 -5.35 14.62 0.65
CA GLU A 415 -4.56 13.49 0.22
C GLU A 415 -5.33 12.68 -0.81
N GLY A 416 -4.66 12.35 -1.90
CA GLY A 416 -5.24 11.56 -2.97
C GLY A 416 -4.21 11.20 -4.03
N ASP A 417 -4.63 10.35 -4.95
CA ASP A 417 -3.86 9.98 -6.13
C ASP A 417 -4.79 9.94 -7.36
N PHE A 418 -4.22 10.08 -8.55
CA PHE A 418 -4.97 10.00 -9.80
C PHE A 418 -4.18 9.25 -10.86
N THR A 419 -4.89 8.64 -11.79
CA THR A 419 -4.31 7.89 -12.92
C THR A 419 -5.01 8.24 -14.22
#